data_41c28c540abe7c7814a793b7ac2349b5
#
_entry.id   41c28c540abe7c7814a793b7ac2349b5
#
_cell.length_a   1.000
_cell.length_b   1.000
_cell.length_c   1.000
_cell.angle_alpha   90.00
_cell.angle_beta   90.00
_cell.angle_gamma   90.00
#
_symmetry.space_group_name_H-M   'P 1'
#
loop_
_entity.id
_entity.type
_entity.pdbx_description
1 polymer ?
#
loop_
_entity_poly.entity_id
_entity_poly.type
_entity_poly.pdbx_seq_one_letter_code
_entity_poly.pdbx_strand_id
1 'polypeptide(L)'
;MSSGKITLEQRKASLHYHVQEYRKRRVIIDTDAACEADDPFAIAQALMSKMLEVKGICAEHFVAEGSMEQSYEMICRATETMGADVPVLRGQTGKMSEHQGEPMTEAAQFIIEETMKEDDKPLFVLCIGAVTNVAEAIRAKSEIVDRMTVVCIGGNPIGCEKPGWEFNFGNDVEAANTVLHCGGDIWLIPNNVYGTMHIGFGEIQRRITPYGEIGRLLYKNLISFYETENASWSAGESWSLGDSPAVGVTLEPNCGSFMYCKAPEVQEDTSYRYPENSPQIRVYTSINSRFIIEDFISKLQILYG
;
A
#
# COMPACT_ATOMS: atom_id res chain seq x y z
N MET A 1 -12.18 -22.72 30.10
CA MET A 1 -12.25 -22.91 28.66
C MET A 1 -11.72 -21.62 28.01
N SER A 2 -10.54 -21.68 27.42
CA SER A 2 -9.98 -20.54 26.71
C SER A 2 -10.93 -20.24 25.54
N SER A 3 -11.63 -19.11 25.56
CA SER A 3 -12.38 -18.63 24.40
C SER A 3 -11.33 -18.29 23.33
N GLY A 4 -11.11 -19.20 22.39
CA GLY A 4 -10.19 -18.96 21.29
C GLY A 4 -10.58 -17.66 20.57
N LYS A 5 -9.63 -16.78 20.36
CA LYS A 5 -9.82 -15.52 19.63
C LYS A 5 -10.34 -15.87 18.22
N ILE A 6 -11.47 -15.31 17.80
CA ILE A 6 -12.03 -15.56 16.46
C ILE A 6 -11.04 -15.07 15.42
N THR A 7 -10.63 -15.94 14.50
CA THR A 7 -9.68 -15.56 13.44
C THR A 7 -10.36 -14.72 12.36
N LEU A 8 -9.56 -13.96 11.58
CA LEU A 8 -10.09 -13.17 10.48
C LEU A 8 -10.78 -14.06 9.43
N GLU A 9 -10.26 -15.23 9.14
CA GLU A 9 -10.88 -16.18 8.18
C GLU A 9 -12.25 -16.66 8.67
N GLN A 10 -12.40 -16.90 9.97
CA GLN A 10 -13.71 -17.20 10.55
C GLN A 10 -14.68 -16.02 10.42
N ARG A 11 -14.20 -14.78 10.59
CA ARG A 11 -15.03 -13.57 10.39
C ARG A 11 -15.45 -13.40 8.93
N LYS A 12 -14.59 -13.68 7.97
CA LYS A 12 -14.92 -13.61 6.52
C LYS A 12 -16.10 -14.50 6.12
N ALA A 13 -16.45 -15.50 6.91
CA ALA A 13 -17.66 -16.31 6.69
C ALA A 13 -18.95 -15.49 6.76
N SER A 14 -18.96 -14.33 7.47
CA SER A 14 -20.10 -13.40 7.53
C SER A 14 -20.35 -12.63 6.22
N LEU A 15 -19.40 -12.63 5.29
CA LEU A 15 -19.60 -12.11 3.95
C LEU A 15 -20.33 -13.17 3.09
N HIS A 16 -21.62 -12.98 2.85
CA HIS A 16 -22.48 -13.99 2.21
C HIS A 16 -22.36 -14.07 0.69
N TYR A 17 -21.28 -13.56 0.10
CA TYR A 17 -20.96 -13.76 -1.31
C TYR A 17 -19.74 -14.69 -1.48
N HIS A 18 -19.67 -15.33 -2.64
CA HIS A 18 -18.57 -16.20 -3.02
C HIS A 18 -17.74 -15.56 -4.13
N VAL A 19 -16.42 -15.61 -3.99
CA VAL A 19 -15.47 -15.22 -5.03
C VAL A 19 -14.91 -16.49 -5.68
N GLN A 20 -15.07 -16.59 -6.99
CA GLN A 20 -14.55 -17.73 -7.76
C GLN A 20 -13.03 -17.74 -7.72
N GLU A 21 -12.40 -18.92 -7.64
CA GLU A 21 -10.93 -19.05 -7.50
C GLU A 21 -10.16 -18.32 -8.60
N TYR A 22 -10.62 -18.39 -9.86
CA TYR A 22 -9.98 -17.70 -10.99
C TYR A 22 -10.02 -16.16 -10.92
N ARG A 23 -10.81 -15.58 -10.01
CA ARG A 23 -10.89 -14.14 -9.76
C ARG A 23 -9.99 -13.70 -8.62
N LYS A 24 -9.52 -14.62 -7.81
CA LYS A 24 -8.64 -14.30 -6.68
C LYS A 24 -7.27 -13.82 -7.17
N ARG A 25 -6.67 -12.98 -6.37
CA ARG A 25 -5.37 -12.36 -6.64
C ARG A 25 -4.47 -12.55 -5.45
N ARG A 26 -3.23 -12.97 -5.69
CA ARG A 26 -2.18 -12.95 -4.67
C ARG A 26 -1.73 -11.52 -4.47
N VAL A 27 -1.51 -11.11 -3.23
CA VAL A 27 -1.12 -9.74 -2.89
C VAL A 27 0.03 -9.77 -1.90
N ILE A 28 1.05 -8.98 -2.15
CA ILE A 28 2.04 -8.53 -1.16
C ILE A 28 1.77 -7.06 -0.92
N ILE A 29 1.81 -6.62 0.33
CA ILE A 29 1.70 -5.19 0.70
C ILE A 29 3.08 -4.74 1.15
N ASP A 30 3.59 -3.66 0.59
CA ASP A 30 4.86 -3.03 0.91
C ASP A 30 4.56 -1.62 1.44
N THR A 31 4.83 -1.35 2.74
CA THR A 31 4.18 -0.28 3.51
C THR A 31 5.08 0.31 4.58
N ASP A 32 5.06 1.62 4.73
CA ASP A 32 5.70 2.37 5.81
C ASP A 32 4.71 2.74 6.94
N ALA A 33 3.96 1.73 7.39
CA ALA A 33 2.75 1.77 8.22
C ALA A 33 2.79 2.60 9.52
N ALA A 34 3.95 3.11 9.93
CA ALA A 34 4.11 4.00 11.08
C ALA A 34 4.38 5.45 10.67
N CYS A 35 4.49 5.74 9.37
CA CYS A 35 4.78 7.08 8.87
C CYS A 35 3.61 8.04 9.11
N GLU A 36 2.45 7.64 8.63
CA GLU A 36 1.20 8.40 8.75
C GLU A 36 0.10 7.51 9.36
N ALA A 37 -1.14 7.69 8.97
CA ALA A 37 -2.25 7.01 9.61
C ALA A 37 -3.13 6.18 8.66
N ASP A 38 -2.90 6.21 7.37
CA ASP A 38 -3.76 5.60 6.35
C ASP A 38 -3.35 4.18 5.94
N ASP A 39 -2.07 3.83 5.99
CA ASP A 39 -1.59 2.45 5.74
C ASP A 39 -2.37 1.38 6.51
N PRO A 40 -2.63 1.51 7.83
CA PRO A 40 -3.38 0.50 8.55
C PRO A 40 -4.81 0.30 8.03
N PHE A 41 -5.42 1.33 7.42
CA PHE A 41 -6.74 1.21 6.76
C PHE A 41 -6.63 0.38 5.48
N ALA A 42 -5.60 0.63 4.66
CA ALA A 42 -5.35 -0.14 3.43
C ALA A 42 -5.03 -1.61 3.75
N ILE A 43 -4.17 -1.86 4.74
CA ILE A 43 -3.86 -3.20 5.24
C ILE A 43 -5.14 -3.91 5.69
N ALA A 44 -5.96 -3.27 6.52
CA ALA A 44 -7.22 -3.85 7.00
C ALA A 44 -8.19 -4.13 5.85
N GLN A 45 -8.31 -3.23 4.87
CA GLN A 45 -9.17 -3.42 3.69
C GLN A 45 -8.73 -4.63 2.86
N ALA A 46 -7.45 -4.75 2.58
CA ALA A 46 -6.90 -5.89 1.83
C ALA A 46 -7.15 -7.22 2.56
N LEU A 47 -6.84 -7.26 3.85
CA LEU A 47 -7.02 -8.45 4.70
C LEU A 47 -8.50 -8.88 4.82
N MET A 48 -9.45 -7.96 4.85
CA MET A 48 -10.89 -8.28 4.90
C MET A 48 -11.46 -8.79 3.57
N SER A 49 -10.74 -8.67 2.48
CA SER A 49 -11.23 -9.10 1.16
C SER A 49 -11.25 -10.63 1.01
N LYS A 50 -12.29 -11.17 0.36
CA LYS A 50 -12.32 -12.56 -0.12
C LYS A 50 -11.62 -12.76 -1.46
N MET A 51 -11.38 -11.67 -2.20
CA MET A 51 -10.71 -11.70 -3.49
C MET A 51 -9.19 -11.68 -3.36
N LEU A 52 -8.67 -10.98 -2.34
CA LEU A 52 -7.25 -10.78 -2.15
C LEU A 52 -6.69 -11.83 -1.18
N GLU A 53 -5.76 -12.62 -1.67
CA GLU A 53 -4.95 -13.53 -0.86
C GLU A 53 -3.67 -12.81 -0.47
N VAL A 54 -3.68 -12.13 0.68
CA VAL A 54 -2.49 -11.45 1.19
C VAL A 54 -1.46 -12.49 1.62
N LYS A 55 -0.36 -12.56 0.88
CA LYS A 55 0.72 -13.56 1.07
C LYS A 55 1.75 -13.12 2.09
N GLY A 56 1.96 -11.81 2.23
CA GLY A 56 2.86 -11.20 3.20
C GLY A 56 2.71 -9.69 3.22
N ILE A 57 3.20 -9.06 4.29
CA ILE A 57 3.26 -7.61 4.44
C ILE A 57 4.70 -7.25 4.77
N CYS A 58 5.32 -6.42 3.93
CA CYS A 58 6.69 -5.98 4.03
C CYS A 58 6.74 -4.60 4.68
N ALA A 59 7.56 -4.45 5.72
CA ALA A 59 7.78 -3.17 6.37
C ALA A 59 8.79 -2.33 5.59
N GLU A 60 8.44 -1.09 5.29
CA GLU A 60 9.27 -0.09 4.64
C GLU A 60 9.75 0.99 5.61
N HIS A 61 10.85 1.65 5.27
CA HIS A 61 11.34 2.86 5.93
C HIS A 61 10.63 4.12 5.42
N PHE A 62 10.71 5.20 6.20
CA PHE A 62 10.32 6.56 5.80
C PHE A 62 11.36 7.61 6.23
N VAL A 63 12.63 7.32 5.96
CA VAL A 63 13.82 8.16 6.18
C VAL A 63 14.20 8.35 7.66
N ALA A 64 13.26 8.39 8.60
CA ALA A 64 13.58 8.53 10.02
C ALA A 64 14.33 7.30 10.55
N GLU A 65 15.28 7.52 11.46
CA GLU A 65 16.01 6.43 12.12
C GLU A 65 15.05 5.47 12.83
N GLY A 66 15.19 4.17 12.55
CA GLY A 66 14.34 3.11 13.12
C GLY A 66 12.92 3.04 12.54
N SER A 67 12.62 3.80 11.48
CA SER A 67 11.28 3.88 10.88
C SER A 67 10.77 2.55 10.33
N MET A 68 11.63 1.74 9.73
CA MET A 68 11.27 0.40 9.25
C MET A 68 10.79 -0.50 10.40
N GLU A 69 11.47 -0.49 11.53
CA GLU A 69 11.06 -1.31 12.69
C GLU A 69 9.75 -0.79 13.31
N GLN A 70 9.53 0.53 13.33
CA GLN A 70 8.23 1.10 13.74
C GLN A 70 7.11 0.66 12.81
N SER A 71 7.33 0.65 11.50
CA SER A 71 6.39 0.12 10.50
C SER A 71 6.11 -1.37 10.73
N TYR A 72 7.14 -2.17 10.98
CA TYR A 72 7.01 -3.58 11.31
C TYR A 72 6.13 -3.80 12.55
N GLU A 73 6.37 -3.06 13.64
CA GLU A 73 5.58 -3.15 14.87
C GLU A 73 4.11 -2.75 14.64
N MET A 74 3.85 -1.70 13.85
CA MET A 74 2.50 -1.27 13.51
C MET A 74 1.76 -2.33 12.69
N ILE A 75 2.41 -2.94 11.70
CA ILE A 75 1.85 -4.04 10.90
C ILE A 75 1.50 -5.22 11.79
N CYS A 76 2.43 -5.66 12.65
CA CYS A 76 2.20 -6.74 13.61
C CYS A 76 0.99 -6.44 14.51
N ARG A 77 0.91 -5.22 15.04
CA ARG A 77 -0.21 -4.79 15.88
C ARG A 77 -1.55 -4.82 15.14
N ALA A 78 -1.59 -4.36 13.90
CA ALA A 78 -2.81 -4.37 13.08
C ALA A 78 -3.26 -5.80 12.77
N THR A 79 -2.35 -6.67 12.31
CA THR A 79 -2.63 -8.06 11.96
C THR A 79 -3.07 -8.88 13.17
N GLU A 80 -2.40 -8.74 14.31
CA GLU A 80 -2.78 -9.37 15.59
C GLU A 80 -4.17 -8.92 16.08
N THR A 81 -4.46 -7.61 15.96
CA THR A 81 -5.75 -7.04 16.36
C THR A 81 -6.89 -7.59 15.49
N MET A 82 -6.62 -7.80 14.22
CA MET A 82 -7.57 -8.39 13.28
C MET A 82 -7.72 -9.91 13.44
N GLY A 83 -6.77 -10.58 14.06
CA GLY A 83 -6.69 -12.05 14.12
C GLY A 83 -6.30 -12.62 12.74
N ALA A 84 -5.49 -11.89 11.98
CA ALA A 84 -4.94 -12.32 10.71
C ALA A 84 -3.66 -13.13 10.92
N ASP A 85 -3.55 -14.23 10.19
CA ASP A 85 -2.34 -15.07 10.12
C ASP A 85 -1.66 -14.82 8.77
N VAL A 86 -0.75 -13.84 8.75
CA VAL A 86 -0.01 -13.41 7.57
C VAL A 86 1.43 -13.09 7.95
N PRO A 87 2.44 -13.53 7.17
CA PRO A 87 3.83 -13.17 7.42
C PRO A 87 4.05 -11.65 7.38
N VAL A 88 4.81 -11.13 8.33
CA VAL A 88 5.28 -9.75 8.36
C VAL A 88 6.81 -9.78 8.24
N LEU A 89 7.36 -9.07 7.25
CA LEU A 89 8.76 -9.17 6.86
C LEU A 89 9.46 -7.82 7.06
N ARG A 90 10.68 -7.85 7.57
CA ARG A 90 11.52 -6.65 7.68
C ARG A 90 12.15 -6.32 6.35
N GLY A 91 12.00 -5.08 5.94
CA GLY A 91 12.62 -4.55 4.75
C GLY A 91 13.88 -3.75 5.02
N GLN A 92 14.25 -2.90 4.07
CA GLN A 92 15.42 -2.06 4.16
C GLN A 92 15.22 -0.95 5.22
N THR A 93 16.28 -0.58 5.90
CA THR A 93 16.23 0.43 6.98
C THR A 93 16.44 1.86 6.49
N GLY A 94 16.76 2.04 5.20
CA GLY A 94 16.98 3.32 4.56
C GLY A 94 17.06 3.18 3.04
N LYS A 95 17.52 4.22 2.36
CA LYS A 95 17.58 4.29 0.89
C LYS A 95 18.50 3.23 0.29
N MET A 96 18.20 2.77 -0.91
CA MET A 96 19.05 1.82 -1.65
C MET A 96 20.51 2.25 -1.74
N SER A 97 20.77 3.54 -1.92
CA SER A 97 22.13 4.09 -2.02
C SER A 97 22.96 3.91 -0.74
N GLU A 98 22.32 3.79 0.41
CA GLU A 98 22.94 3.66 1.73
C GLU A 98 23.33 2.22 2.07
N HIS A 99 22.72 1.23 1.38
CA HIS A 99 22.85 -0.20 1.70
C HIS A 99 23.49 -1.03 0.58
N GLN A 100 24.29 -0.39 -0.28
CA GLN A 100 24.96 -1.10 -1.38
C GLN A 100 25.93 -2.15 -0.86
N GLY A 101 25.73 -3.41 -1.29
CA GLY A 101 26.57 -4.55 -0.93
C GLY A 101 26.18 -5.22 0.39
N GLU A 102 25.13 -4.80 1.05
CA GLU A 102 24.54 -5.48 2.18
C GLU A 102 23.78 -6.75 1.76
N PRO A 103 23.56 -7.71 2.68
CA PRO A 103 22.69 -8.86 2.41
C PRO A 103 21.28 -8.42 2.08
N MET A 104 20.62 -9.15 1.17
CA MET A 104 19.23 -8.93 0.81
C MET A 104 18.32 -9.05 2.04
N THR A 105 17.33 -8.16 2.13
CA THR A 105 16.37 -8.14 3.22
C THR A 105 15.38 -9.31 3.19
N GLU A 106 14.73 -9.60 4.33
CA GLU A 106 13.66 -10.59 4.41
C GLU A 106 12.50 -10.23 3.44
N ALA A 107 12.16 -8.95 3.34
CA ALA A 107 11.10 -8.46 2.46
C ALA A 107 11.43 -8.69 0.98
N ALA A 108 12.61 -8.28 0.53
CA ALA A 108 13.02 -8.46 -0.86
C ALA A 108 13.15 -9.96 -1.22
N GLN A 109 13.70 -10.77 -0.34
CA GLN A 109 13.76 -12.22 -0.51
C GLN A 109 12.36 -12.84 -0.65
N PHE A 110 11.41 -12.44 0.21
CA PHE A 110 10.04 -12.90 0.17
C PHE A 110 9.31 -12.50 -1.13
N ILE A 111 9.51 -11.25 -1.59
CA ILE A 111 8.95 -10.78 -2.87
C ILE A 111 9.43 -11.66 -4.02
N ILE A 112 10.73 -11.97 -4.06
CA ILE A 112 11.30 -12.86 -5.09
C ILE A 112 10.68 -14.26 -5.01
N GLU A 113 10.67 -14.85 -3.81
CA GLU A 113 10.17 -16.22 -3.61
C GLU A 113 8.69 -16.34 -3.96
N GLU A 114 7.86 -15.39 -3.54
CA GLU A 114 6.43 -15.41 -3.84
C GLU A 114 6.16 -15.20 -5.34
N THR A 115 6.93 -14.30 -5.98
CA THR A 115 6.79 -14.03 -7.42
C THR A 115 7.21 -15.22 -8.28
N MET A 116 8.20 -15.97 -7.85
CA MET A 116 8.72 -17.12 -8.61
C MET A 116 7.90 -18.41 -8.42
N LYS A 117 6.90 -18.41 -7.54
CA LYS A 117 5.98 -19.56 -7.41
C LYS A 117 5.18 -19.78 -8.68
N GLU A 118 5.01 -21.04 -9.07
CA GLU A 118 4.07 -21.43 -10.11
C GLU A 118 2.66 -21.41 -9.52
N ASP A 119 1.88 -20.39 -9.89
CA ASP A 119 0.49 -20.18 -9.46
C ASP A 119 -0.26 -19.47 -10.59
N ASP A 120 -1.46 -19.98 -10.94
CA ASP A 120 -2.30 -19.39 -12.00
C ASP A 120 -2.92 -18.06 -11.61
N LYS A 121 -2.92 -17.70 -10.31
CA LYS A 121 -3.46 -16.44 -9.82
C LYS A 121 -2.42 -15.33 -10.00
N PRO A 122 -2.81 -14.18 -10.57
CA PRO A 122 -1.91 -13.04 -10.74
C PRO A 122 -1.42 -12.52 -9.39
N LEU A 123 -0.15 -12.11 -9.35
CA LEU A 123 0.46 -11.47 -8.19
C LEU A 123 0.45 -9.95 -8.35
N PHE A 124 0.01 -9.25 -7.32
CA PHE A 124 0.07 -7.81 -7.19
C PHE A 124 0.96 -7.45 -6.00
N VAL A 125 1.89 -6.53 -6.18
CA VAL A 125 2.66 -5.93 -5.09
C VAL A 125 2.18 -4.50 -4.91
N LEU A 126 1.56 -4.22 -3.76
CA LEU A 126 1.00 -2.91 -3.43
C LEU A 126 2.03 -2.12 -2.64
N CYS A 127 2.70 -1.19 -3.31
CA CYS A 127 3.67 -0.30 -2.70
C CYS A 127 2.95 0.97 -2.25
N ILE A 128 2.79 1.12 -0.96
CA ILE A 128 2.07 2.23 -0.31
C ILE A 128 2.96 3.07 0.61
N GLY A 129 4.28 2.93 0.46
CA GLY A 129 5.35 3.71 1.06
C GLY A 129 6.48 3.94 0.07
N ALA A 130 7.72 4.05 0.53
CA ALA A 130 8.90 3.95 -0.31
C ALA A 130 8.89 2.61 -1.04
N VAL A 131 9.44 2.53 -2.24
CA VAL A 131 9.42 1.30 -3.04
C VAL A 131 10.75 0.54 -2.98
N THR A 132 11.49 0.72 -1.89
CA THR A 132 12.86 0.24 -1.72
C THR A 132 12.96 -1.28 -1.73
N ASN A 133 12.04 -1.98 -1.02
CA ASN A 133 12.04 -3.44 -0.97
C ASN A 133 11.77 -4.08 -2.33
N VAL A 134 10.82 -3.52 -3.10
CA VAL A 134 10.52 -4.00 -4.47
C VAL A 134 11.68 -3.70 -5.41
N ALA A 135 12.29 -2.53 -5.30
CA ALA A 135 13.45 -2.16 -6.12
C ALA A 135 14.66 -3.07 -5.81
N GLU A 136 14.91 -3.40 -4.55
CA GLU A 136 15.93 -4.37 -4.13
C GLU A 136 15.66 -5.74 -4.77
N ALA A 137 14.43 -6.23 -4.68
CA ALA A 137 14.03 -7.51 -5.26
C ALA A 137 14.23 -7.54 -6.79
N ILE A 138 13.84 -6.48 -7.51
CA ILE A 138 14.02 -6.34 -8.97
C ILE A 138 15.51 -6.33 -9.34
N ARG A 139 16.35 -5.60 -8.60
CA ARG A 139 17.79 -5.57 -8.85
C ARG A 139 18.45 -6.92 -8.61
N ALA A 140 18.04 -7.62 -7.59
CA ALA A 140 18.57 -8.93 -7.26
C ALA A 140 18.13 -10.00 -8.27
N LYS A 141 16.90 -9.90 -8.79
CA LYS A 141 16.33 -10.86 -9.73
C LYS A 141 15.37 -10.21 -10.72
N SER A 142 15.89 -9.72 -11.83
CA SER A 142 15.09 -9.00 -12.83
C SER A 142 13.98 -9.82 -13.51
N GLU A 143 14.07 -11.16 -13.48
CA GLU A 143 13.05 -12.06 -14.06
C GLU A 143 11.68 -11.94 -13.38
N ILE A 144 11.60 -11.38 -12.17
CA ILE A 144 10.33 -11.22 -11.44
C ILE A 144 9.42 -10.17 -12.07
N VAL A 145 9.94 -9.23 -12.85
CA VAL A 145 9.18 -8.09 -13.40
C VAL A 145 8.05 -8.54 -14.34
N ASP A 146 8.22 -9.64 -15.06
CA ASP A 146 7.22 -10.20 -15.98
C ASP A 146 6.16 -11.05 -15.27
N ARG A 147 6.29 -11.28 -13.97
CA ARG A 147 5.45 -12.20 -13.18
C ARG A 147 4.58 -11.51 -12.14
N MET A 148 4.68 -10.19 -12.03
CA MET A 148 3.91 -9.40 -11.06
C MET A 148 3.43 -8.08 -11.66
N THR A 149 2.34 -7.56 -11.11
CA THR A 149 1.93 -6.16 -11.31
C THR A 149 2.30 -5.37 -10.06
N VAL A 150 3.03 -4.28 -10.22
CA VAL A 150 3.38 -3.37 -9.12
C VAL A 150 2.42 -2.18 -9.13
N VAL A 151 1.72 -1.95 -8.02
CA VAL A 151 0.79 -0.83 -7.85
C VAL A 151 1.41 0.16 -6.87
N CYS A 152 1.78 1.33 -7.35
CA CYS A 152 2.46 2.34 -6.55
C CYS A 152 1.52 3.49 -6.18
N ILE A 153 1.40 3.76 -4.90
CA ILE A 153 0.93 5.05 -4.38
C ILE A 153 2.16 5.96 -4.32
N GLY A 154 2.19 6.99 -5.13
CA GLY A 154 3.36 7.88 -5.14
C GLY A 154 3.46 8.76 -6.37
N GLY A 155 4.40 9.67 -6.32
CA GLY A 155 4.74 10.55 -7.41
C GLY A 155 3.77 11.70 -7.65
N ASN A 156 4.28 12.66 -8.40
CA ASN A 156 3.52 13.83 -8.81
C ASN A 156 2.62 13.55 -10.04
N PRO A 157 1.63 14.41 -10.35
CA PRO A 157 0.82 14.27 -11.56
C PRO A 157 1.68 14.34 -12.82
N ILE A 158 1.36 13.48 -13.79
CA ILE A 158 2.04 13.53 -15.09
C ILE A 158 1.79 14.89 -15.78
N GLY A 159 2.87 15.53 -16.23
CA GLY A 159 2.80 16.85 -16.87
C GLY A 159 2.61 18.02 -15.91
N CYS A 160 2.77 17.84 -14.61
CA CYS A 160 2.70 18.93 -13.65
C CYS A 160 3.89 19.89 -13.82
N GLU A 161 3.60 21.18 -14.09
CA GLU A 161 4.65 22.21 -14.28
C GLU A 161 5.30 22.67 -12.99
N LYS A 162 4.59 22.54 -11.86
CA LYS A 162 5.04 22.97 -10.54
C LYS A 162 4.73 21.89 -9.52
N PRO A 163 5.48 20.79 -9.55
CA PRO A 163 5.31 19.72 -8.58
C PRO A 163 5.69 20.21 -7.18
N GLY A 164 4.98 19.71 -6.17
CA GLY A 164 5.43 19.77 -4.79
C GLY A 164 6.38 18.62 -4.47
N TRP A 165 6.92 18.60 -3.26
CA TRP A 165 7.58 17.41 -2.74
C TRP A 165 6.55 16.28 -2.62
N GLU A 166 6.85 15.14 -3.22
CA GLU A 166 6.03 13.94 -3.07
C GLU A 166 6.77 12.95 -2.17
N PHE A 167 6.06 12.48 -1.14
CA PHE A 167 6.70 11.85 0.01
C PHE A 167 7.23 10.44 -0.31
N ASN A 168 6.40 9.56 -0.90
CA ASN A 168 6.76 8.15 -1.08
C ASN A 168 7.98 7.98 -2.01
N PHE A 169 7.96 8.59 -3.18
CA PHE A 169 9.12 8.54 -4.09
C PHE A 169 10.30 9.36 -3.61
N GLY A 170 10.04 10.43 -2.85
CA GLY A 170 11.09 11.23 -2.22
C GLY A 170 11.87 10.51 -1.12
N ASN A 171 11.25 9.50 -0.51
CA ASN A 171 11.92 8.64 0.47
C ASN A 171 13.06 7.84 -0.17
N ASP A 172 12.92 7.39 -1.43
CA ASP A 172 13.99 6.73 -2.19
C ASP A 172 13.82 6.92 -3.70
N VAL A 173 14.39 7.99 -4.21
CA VAL A 173 14.33 8.36 -5.65
C VAL A 173 14.98 7.29 -6.53
N GLU A 174 16.07 6.65 -6.07
CA GLU A 174 16.76 5.58 -6.80
C GLU A 174 15.87 4.35 -6.92
N ALA A 175 15.18 3.97 -5.85
CA ALA A 175 14.22 2.88 -5.85
C ALA A 175 13.02 3.18 -6.75
N ALA A 176 12.45 4.39 -6.65
CA ALA A 176 11.34 4.83 -7.51
C ALA A 176 11.70 4.71 -9.00
N ASN A 177 12.89 5.19 -9.40
CA ASN A 177 13.37 5.06 -10.77
C ASN A 177 13.62 3.60 -11.17
N THR A 178 14.14 2.77 -10.27
CA THR A 178 14.34 1.35 -10.52
C THR A 178 13.01 0.66 -10.85
N VAL A 179 11.96 0.92 -10.07
CA VAL A 179 10.63 0.32 -10.27
C VAL A 179 9.95 0.88 -11.51
N LEU A 180 9.91 2.21 -11.70
CA LEU A 180 9.23 2.84 -12.84
C LEU A 180 9.85 2.44 -14.19
N HIS A 181 11.15 2.15 -14.23
CA HIS A 181 11.88 1.82 -15.45
C HIS A 181 12.22 0.32 -15.60
N CYS A 182 11.67 -0.57 -14.75
CA CYS A 182 11.96 -2.00 -14.81
C CYS A 182 11.41 -2.72 -16.06
N GLY A 183 10.45 -2.11 -16.76
CA GLY A 183 9.83 -2.69 -17.95
C GLY A 183 8.66 -3.63 -17.68
N GLY A 184 8.30 -3.85 -16.42
CA GLY A 184 7.14 -4.65 -16.00
C GLY A 184 5.80 -3.92 -16.05
N ASP A 185 4.74 -4.56 -15.56
CA ASP A 185 3.38 -3.97 -15.44
C ASP A 185 3.29 -3.08 -14.20
N ILE A 186 3.48 -1.78 -14.39
CA ILE A 186 3.46 -0.76 -13.33
C ILE A 186 2.18 0.06 -13.42
N TRP A 187 1.47 0.14 -12.29
CA TRP A 187 0.28 0.96 -12.10
C TRP A 187 0.59 2.07 -11.10
N LEU A 188 0.65 3.30 -11.58
CA LEU A 188 0.94 4.47 -10.76
C LEU A 188 -0.33 5.20 -10.38
N ILE A 189 -0.47 5.54 -9.11
CA ILE A 189 -1.56 6.35 -8.57
C ILE A 189 -0.91 7.60 -7.96
N PRO A 190 -0.88 8.74 -8.70
CA PRO A 190 -0.16 9.95 -8.27
C PRO A 190 -0.94 10.75 -7.22
N ASN A 191 -0.25 11.71 -6.58
CA ASN A 191 -0.76 12.43 -5.41
C ASN A 191 -2.06 13.21 -5.64
N ASN A 192 -2.32 13.70 -6.85
CA ASN A 192 -3.59 14.35 -7.18
C ASN A 192 -4.77 13.36 -7.30
N VAL A 193 -4.48 12.07 -7.29
CA VAL A 193 -5.49 11.00 -7.32
C VAL A 193 -5.64 10.41 -5.92
N TYR A 194 -4.56 9.90 -5.30
CA TYR A 194 -4.65 9.32 -3.97
C TYR A 194 -5.05 10.37 -2.91
N GLY A 195 -4.61 11.61 -3.04
CA GLY A 195 -4.99 12.72 -2.16
C GLY A 195 -6.50 13.06 -2.15
N THR A 196 -7.28 12.50 -3.09
CA THR A 196 -8.74 12.72 -3.10
C THR A 196 -9.53 11.80 -2.16
N MET A 197 -8.86 10.89 -1.47
CA MET A 197 -9.48 9.86 -0.60
C MET A 197 -9.93 10.37 0.77
N HIS A 198 -10.49 11.57 0.84
CA HIS A 198 -10.89 12.16 2.11
C HIS A 198 -12.05 11.44 2.79
N ILE A 199 -11.88 11.21 4.10
CA ILE A 199 -12.92 10.77 5.03
C ILE A 199 -12.96 11.71 6.23
N GLY A 200 -14.15 12.15 6.63
CA GLY A 200 -14.33 13.05 7.78
C GLY A 200 -14.12 12.34 9.12
N PHE A 201 -13.54 13.04 10.11
CA PHE A 201 -13.33 12.46 11.45
C PHE A 201 -14.63 12.01 12.11
N GLY A 202 -15.72 12.77 11.94
CA GLY A 202 -17.04 12.38 12.42
C GLY A 202 -17.55 11.08 11.77
N GLU A 203 -17.23 10.86 10.50
CA GLU A 203 -17.55 9.62 9.79
C GLU A 203 -16.75 8.43 10.34
N ILE A 204 -15.43 8.59 10.54
CA ILE A 204 -14.57 7.57 11.14
C ILE A 204 -15.07 7.22 12.54
N GLN A 205 -15.34 8.25 13.38
CA GLN A 205 -15.85 8.05 14.73
C GLN A 205 -17.16 7.26 14.75
N ARG A 206 -18.09 7.56 13.85
CA ARG A 206 -19.42 6.94 13.79
C ARG A 206 -19.41 5.56 13.14
N ARG A 207 -18.67 5.38 12.04
CA ARG A 207 -18.81 4.24 11.14
C ARG A 207 -17.67 3.21 11.24
N ILE A 208 -16.53 3.58 11.87
CA ILE A 208 -15.34 2.74 11.97
C ILE A 208 -15.04 2.40 13.43
N THR A 209 -14.91 3.40 14.29
CA THR A 209 -14.52 3.22 15.70
C THR A 209 -15.35 2.19 16.49
N PRO A 210 -16.69 2.05 16.34
CA PRO A 210 -17.48 1.09 17.11
C PRO A 210 -17.23 -0.37 16.73
N TYR A 211 -16.57 -0.63 15.61
CA TYR A 211 -16.48 -1.97 15.02
C TYR A 211 -15.17 -2.67 15.35
N GLY A 212 -15.20 -3.41 16.46
CA GLY A 212 -14.09 -4.22 16.96
C GLY A 212 -12.90 -3.42 17.51
N GLU A 213 -11.88 -4.12 17.96
CA GLU A 213 -10.62 -3.49 18.40
C GLU A 213 -9.88 -2.83 17.25
N ILE A 214 -10.02 -3.37 16.04
CA ILE A 214 -9.39 -2.78 14.85
C ILE A 214 -9.97 -1.39 14.55
N GLY A 215 -11.27 -1.20 14.61
CA GLY A 215 -11.88 0.12 14.40
C GLY A 215 -11.40 1.15 15.42
N ARG A 216 -11.22 0.74 16.66
CA ARG A 216 -10.65 1.59 17.73
C ARG A 216 -9.17 1.89 17.49
N LEU A 217 -8.39 0.90 17.05
CA LEU A 217 -6.97 1.07 16.74
C LEU A 217 -6.78 2.10 15.62
N LEU A 218 -7.51 1.95 14.52
CA LEU A 218 -7.45 2.85 13.36
C LEU A 218 -7.78 4.29 13.74
N TYR A 219 -8.88 4.50 14.47
CA TYR A 219 -9.27 5.82 14.93
C TYR A 219 -8.24 6.43 15.87
N LYS A 220 -7.78 5.67 16.86
CA LYS A 220 -6.79 6.15 17.83
C LYS A 220 -5.48 6.53 17.17
N ASN A 221 -4.99 5.68 16.25
CA ASN A 221 -3.76 5.95 15.50
C ASN A 221 -3.89 7.25 14.72
N LEU A 222 -4.98 7.40 13.97
CA LEU A 222 -5.22 8.58 13.13
C LEU A 222 -5.30 9.86 13.97
N ILE A 223 -6.10 9.88 15.05
CA ILE A 223 -6.25 11.08 15.87
C ILE A 223 -4.94 11.41 16.61
N SER A 224 -4.25 10.39 17.11
CA SER A 224 -2.94 10.62 17.77
C SER A 224 -1.92 11.22 16.81
N PHE A 225 -1.89 10.82 15.54
CA PHE A 225 -1.01 11.40 14.54
C PHE A 225 -1.46 12.83 14.14
N TYR A 226 -2.76 13.02 13.90
CA TYR A 226 -3.34 14.31 13.52
C TYR A 226 -3.06 15.43 14.55
N GLU A 227 -2.97 15.07 15.84
CA GLU A 227 -2.67 16.00 16.95
C GLU A 227 -1.18 16.38 17.04
N THR A 228 -0.32 15.81 16.19
CA THR A 228 1.12 16.13 16.16
C THR A 228 1.44 17.25 15.17
N GLU A 229 2.61 17.88 15.33
CA GLU A 229 3.14 18.86 14.38
C GLU A 229 3.41 18.23 12.98
N ASN A 230 3.67 16.92 12.93
CA ASN A 230 3.90 16.19 11.68
C ASN A 230 2.67 16.16 10.77
N ALA A 231 1.47 16.36 11.31
CA ALA A 231 0.22 16.44 10.56
C ALA A 231 -0.21 17.88 10.20
N SER A 232 0.66 18.87 10.40
CA SER A 232 0.34 20.30 10.18
C SER A 232 -0.05 20.66 8.73
N TRP A 233 0.25 19.81 7.78
CA TRP A 233 -0.19 19.91 6.38
C TRP A 233 -1.68 19.62 6.19
N SER A 234 -2.32 18.88 7.10
CA SER A 234 -3.76 18.59 7.06
C SER A 234 -4.55 19.78 7.58
N ALA A 235 -5.32 20.44 6.70
CA ALA A 235 -5.99 21.70 7.00
C ALA A 235 -7.45 21.55 7.45
N GLY A 236 -8.02 20.33 7.48
CA GLY A 236 -9.44 20.09 7.67
C GLY A 236 -9.77 19.08 8.76
N GLU A 237 -11.09 18.92 9.03
CA GLU A 237 -11.62 17.86 9.91
C GLU A 237 -11.78 16.53 9.17
N SER A 238 -10.75 16.14 8.38
CA SER A 238 -10.72 14.92 7.57
C SER A 238 -9.31 14.41 7.40
N TRP A 239 -9.19 13.15 7.00
CA TRP A 239 -7.94 12.53 6.62
C TRP A 239 -8.04 11.96 5.21
N SER A 240 -6.94 11.95 4.46
CA SER A 240 -6.88 11.23 3.20
C SER A 240 -6.45 9.79 3.48
N LEU A 241 -7.26 8.81 3.07
CA LEU A 241 -6.88 7.39 3.06
C LEU A 241 -6.12 7.09 1.76
N GLY A 242 -4.97 7.77 1.57
CA GLY A 242 -4.24 7.83 0.31
C GLY A 242 -3.71 6.49 -0.18
N ASP A 243 -3.54 5.52 0.69
CA ASP A 243 -3.06 4.17 0.36
C ASP A 243 -4.16 3.21 -0.09
N SER A 244 -5.39 3.46 0.36
CA SER A 244 -6.54 2.62 0.01
C SER A 244 -6.79 2.46 -1.50
N PRO A 245 -6.47 3.43 -2.38
CA PRO A 245 -6.56 3.25 -3.83
C PRO A 245 -5.76 2.08 -4.39
N ALA A 246 -4.60 1.75 -3.83
CA ALA A 246 -3.84 0.57 -4.27
C ALA A 246 -4.66 -0.72 -4.10
N VAL A 247 -5.35 -0.85 -2.96
CA VAL A 247 -6.28 -1.95 -2.70
C VAL A 247 -7.51 -1.85 -3.61
N GLY A 248 -8.07 -0.64 -3.76
CA GLY A 248 -9.27 -0.39 -4.56
C GLY A 248 -9.11 -0.80 -6.03
N VAL A 249 -8.02 -0.37 -6.70
CA VAL A 249 -7.77 -0.72 -8.09
C VAL A 249 -7.36 -2.19 -8.25
N THR A 250 -6.82 -2.81 -7.20
CA THR A 250 -6.55 -4.25 -7.19
C THR A 250 -7.85 -5.05 -7.01
N LEU A 251 -8.85 -4.54 -6.30
CA LEU A 251 -10.18 -5.15 -6.23
C LEU A 251 -10.97 -4.98 -7.53
N GLU A 252 -10.96 -3.78 -8.10
CA GLU A 252 -11.70 -3.40 -9.31
C GLU A 252 -10.86 -2.43 -10.16
N PRO A 253 -10.11 -2.92 -11.15
CA PRO A 253 -9.25 -2.07 -11.99
C PRO A 253 -9.98 -0.93 -12.71
N ASN A 254 -11.30 -1.08 -12.90
CA ASN A 254 -12.14 -0.06 -13.52
C ASN A 254 -12.81 0.88 -12.50
N CYS A 255 -12.41 0.85 -11.23
CA CYS A 255 -12.95 1.79 -10.23
C CYS A 255 -12.41 3.22 -10.41
N GLY A 256 -11.64 3.48 -11.46
CA GLY A 256 -11.11 4.77 -11.84
C GLY A 256 -10.82 4.86 -13.33
N SER A 257 -10.37 6.03 -13.77
CA SER A 257 -9.85 6.24 -15.12
C SER A 257 -8.33 6.21 -15.11
N PHE A 258 -7.75 5.70 -16.16
CA PHE A 258 -6.29 5.65 -16.31
C PHE A 258 -5.88 5.92 -17.76
N MET A 259 -4.61 6.24 -17.94
CA MET A 259 -3.96 6.36 -19.24
C MET A 259 -2.64 5.58 -19.25
N TYR A 260 -2.14 5.28 -20.41
CA TYR A 260 -0.77 4.80 -20.60
C TYR A 260 0.12 5.94 -21.02
N CYS A 261 1.25 6.10 -20.36
CA CYS A 261 2.27 7.09 -20.75
C CYS A 261 3.67 6.54 -20.49
N LYS A 262 4.67 7.21 -21.01
CA LYS A 262 6.07 6.89 -20.71
C LYS A 262 6.35 7.14 -19.23
N ALA A 263 7.06 6.21 -18.59
CA ALA A 263 7.49 6.36 -17.22
C ALA A 263 8.34 7.63 -17.06
N PRO A 264 8.02 8.51 -16.11
CA PRO A 264 8.87 9.65 -15.82
C PRO A 264 10.13 9.19 -15.08
N GLU A 265 11.21 9.92 -15.22
CA GLU A 265 12.38 9.84 -14.36
C GLU A 265 12.21 10.83 -13.21
N VAL A 266 12.16 10.31 -11.99
CA VAL A 266 12.00 11.07 -10.75
C VAL A 266 13.34 11.74 -10.41
N GLN A 267 13.32 13.04 -10.16
CA GLN A 267 14.48 13.82 -9.74
C GLN A 267 14.54 13.91 -8.21
N GLU A 268 15.67 14.38 -7.65
CA GLU A 268 15.87 14.51 -6.19
C GLU A 268 14.84 15.43 -5.50
N ASP A 269 14.26 16.38 -6.22
CA ASP A 269 13.19 17.24 -5.75
C ASP A 269 11.79 16.70 -6.04
N THR A 270 11.70 15.43 -6.45
CA THR A 270 10.51 14.71 -6.89
C THR A 270 9.82 15.27 -8.14
N SER A 271 10.42 16.23 -8.83
CA SER A 271 9.99 16.64 -10.16
C SER A 271 10.28 15.56 -11.20
N TYR A 272 9.72 15.70 -12.40
CA TYR A 272 9.84 14.71 -13.44
C TYR A 272 10.62 15.19 -14.66
N ARG A 273 11.49 14.31 -15.16
CA ARG A 273 12.04 14.38 -16.51
C ARG A 273 11.42 13.25 -17.34
N TYR A 274 11.31 13.44 -18.64
CA TYR A 274 10.66 12.48 -19.55
C TYR A 274 11.65 11.98 -20.62
N PRO A 275 12.44 10.92 -20.34
CA PRO A 275 13.35 10.35 -21.33
C PRO A 275 12.58 9.71 -22.49
N GLU A 276 13.13 9.81 -23.72
CA GLU A 276 12.46 9.30 -24.92
C GLU A 276 12.27 7.78 -24.91
N ASN A 277 13.19 7.04 -24.30
CA ASN A 277 13.21 5.57 -24.31
C ASN A 277 12.60 4.94 -23.05
N SER A 278 11.85 5.70 -22.25
CA SER A 278 11.17 5.16 -21.06
C SER A 278 10.12 4.12 -21.42
N PRO A 279 9.95 3.06 -20.61
CA PRO A 279 8.86 2.10 -20.80
C PRO A 279 7.49 2.77 -20.59
N GLN A 280 6.43 2.10 -21.08
CA GLN A 280 5.07 2.56 -20.81
C GLN A 280 4.59 2.00 -19.47
N ILE A 281 3.93 2.85 -18.69
CA ILE A 281 3.27 2.51 -17.45
C ILE A 281 1.79 2.93 -17.48
N ARG A 282 0.97 2.29 -16.65
CA ARG A 282 -0.42 2.73 -16.42
C ARG A 282 -0.42 3.80 -15.33
N VAL A 283 -1.07 4.93 -15.59
CA VAL A 283 -1.24 6.01 -14.61
C VAL A 283 -2.71 6.29 -14.41
N TYR A 284 -3.18 6.15 -13.18
CA TYR A 284 -4.53 6.52 -12.83
C TYR A 284 -4.69 8.04 -12.82
N THR A 285 -5.79 8.52 -13.41
CA THR A 285 -6.14 9.94 -13.50
C THR A 285 -7.33 10.30 -12.60
N SER A 286 -8.07 9.30 -12.17
CA SER A 286 -9.14 9.41 -11.17
C SER A 286 -9.42 8.06 -10.53
N ILE A 287 -10.05 8.09 -9.36
CA ILE A 287 -10.55 6.90 -8.65
C ILE A 287 -11.97 7.14 -8.14
N ASN A 288 -12.72 6.08 -7.93
CA ASN A 288 -14.02 6.11 -7.26
C ASN A 288 -13.81 5.97 -5.74
N SER A 289 -13.49 7.08 -5.09
CA SER A 289 -13.24 7.12 -3.63
C SER A 289 -14.43 6.59 -2.83
N ARG A 290 -15.66 6.88 -3.29
CA ARG A 290 -16.87 6.34 -2.64
C ARG A 290 -16.87 4.81 -2.64
N PHE A 291 -16.56 4.17 -3.76
CA PHE A 291 -16.50 2.69 -3.83
C PHE A 291 -15.47 2.14 -2.83
N ILE A 292 -14.27 2.71 -2.82
CA ILE A 292 -13.16 2.23 -2.01
C ILE A 292 -13.47 2.37 -0.50
N ILE A 293 -13.95 3.55 -0.08
CA ILE A 293 -14.29 3.83 1.32
C ILE A 293 -15.48 2.97 1.78
N GLU A 294 -16.54 2.87 0.97
CA GLU A 294 -17.72 2.08 1.33
C GLU A 294 -17.44 0.57 1.37
N ASP A 295 -16.56 0.07 0.48
CA ASP A 295 -16.11 -1.33 0.53
C ASP A 295 -15.41 -1.64 1.85
N PHE A 296 -14.48 -0.77 2.26
CA PHE A 296 -13.79 -0.89 3.55
C PHE A 296 -14.76 -0.85 4.73
N ILE A 297 -15.58 0.21 4.82
CA ILE A 297 -16.50 0.41 5.95
C ILE A 297 -17.51 -0.73 6.05
N SER A 298 -18.10 -1.14 4.93
CA SER A 298 -19.12 -2.20 4.91
C SER A 298 -18.54 -3.54 5.35
N LYS A 299 -17.33 -3.89 4.88
CA LYS A 299 -16.65 -5.10 5.33
C LYS A 299 -16.31 -5.05 6.81
N LEU A 300 -15.75 -3.93 7.28
CA LEU A 300 -15.44 -3.74 8.71
C LEU A 300 -16.70 -3.96 9.58
N GLN A 301 -17.81 -3.33 9.19
CA GLN A 301 -19.07 -3.43 9.93
C GLN A 301 -19.64 -4.87 9.94
N ILE A 302 -19.54 -5.59 8.84
CA ILE A 302 -20.03 -6.98 8.74
C ILE A 302 -19.13 -7.94 9.54
N LEU A 303 -17.81 -7.74 9.51
CA LEU A 303 -16.85 -8.66 10.13
C LEU A 303 -16.68 -8.42 11.64
N TYR A 304 -16.88 -7.20 12.10
CA TYR A 304 -16.56 -6.79 13.47
C TYR A 304 -17.75 -6.14 14.21
N GLY A 305 -18.93 -6.10 13.58
CA GLY A 305 -20.20 -5.63 14.15
C GLY A 305 -20.95 -6.64 15.01
#